data_084d7c965332b60021fe0f4d101718e9
#
_entry.id   084d7c965332b60021fe0f4d101718e9
#
_cell.length_a   1.000
_cell.length_b   1.000
_cell.length_c   1.000
_cell.angle_alpha   90.00
_cell.angle_beta   90.00
_cell.angle_gamma   90.00
#
_symmetry.space_group_name_H-M   'P 1'
#
loop_
_entity.id
_entity.type
_entity.pdbx_description
1 polymer ?
#
loop_
_entity_poly.entity_id
_entity_poly.type
_entity_poly.pdbx_seq_one_letter_code
_entity_poly.pdbx_strand_id
1 'polypeptide(L)'
;HAGKRKFTFEKRNGLFRLRNWKAVADFAEKTLPDWGQHFRLRLKGDATLLQKGRRELTWEIEARTAKDRAMTLRESFHLDNLMLSAAQSRRIARARGGLTFVPKHGLVRLNHDQMDDFEWWRRNRGKGARARWPRYMLFSFFARKYVQASPDGRLAAWRKSVGSGNGKKGKLSLPAFMRPYQKQGVTRLDALHELGCHGLLADEMGLGKTVQALALLQISPSK
;
A
#
# COMPACT_ATOMS: atom_id res chain seq x y z
N HIS A 1 -13.59 -18.73 34.57
CA HIS A 1 -13.39 -18.60 33.13
C HIS A 1 -12.93 -17.20 32.66
N ALA A 2 -13.26 -16.11 33.37
CA ALA A 2 -12.87 -14.74 32.99
C ALA A 2 -11.35 -14.46 33.09
N GLY A 3 -10.63 -15.14 33.98
CA GLY A 3 -9.19 -14.89 34.24
C GLY A 3 -8.25 -15.27 33.11
N LYS A 4 -8.63 -16.20 32.21
CA LYS A 4 -7.80 -16.60 31.05
C LYS A 4 -7.99 -15.71 29.80
N ARG A 5 -8.95 -14.77 29.79
CA ARG A 5 -9.39 -14.06 28.57
C ARG A 5 -9.14 -12.54 28.57
N LYS A 6 -8.02 -12.06 29.11
CA LYS A 6 -7.61 -10.65 29.01
C LYS A 6 -8.58 -9.61 29.57
N PHE A 7 -9.49 -10.00 30.44
CA PHE A 7 -10.31 -9.08 31.22
C PHE A 7 -9.53 -8.53 32.40
N THR A 8 -9.74 -7.25 32.72
CA THR A 8 -9.33 -6.63 33.97
C THR A 8 -10.56 -6.40 34.80
N PHE A 9 -10.58 -6.90 36.02
CA PHE A 9 -11.65 -6.64 36.97
C PHE A 9 -11.42 -5.28 37.66
N GLU A 10 -12.37 -4.38 37.52
CA GLU A 10 -12.38 -3.08 38.21
C GLU A 10 -13.13 -3.22 39.54
N LYS A 11 -12.39 -3.41 40.63
CA LYS A 11 -12.98 -3.61 41.99
C LYS A 11 -13.96 -2.50 42.39
N ARG A 12 -13.70 -1.25 41.97
CA ARG A 12 -14.50 -0.08 42.32
C ARG A 12 -15.94 -0.15 41.79
N ASN A 13 -16.15 -0.76 40.63
CA ASN A 13 -17.44 -0.78 39.93
C ASN A 13 -18.01 -2.20 39.77
N GLY A 14 -17.29 -3.24 40.21
CA GLY A 14 -17.66 -4.63 39.97
C GLY A 14 -17.65 -5.06 38.48
N LEU A 15 -16.95 -4.31 37.62
CA LEU A 15 -16.98 -4.48 36.19
C LEU A 15 -15.73 -5.18 35.65
N PHE A 16 -15.91 -5.94 34.59
CA PHE A 16 -14.82 -6.50 33.80
C PHE A 16 -14.60 -5.64 32.56
N ARG A 17 -13.37 -5.17 32.36
CA ARG A 17 -12.98 -4.37 31.20
C ARG A 17 -12.03 -5.15 30.28
N LEU A 18 -12.26 -5.10 28.98
CA LEU A 18 -11.28 -5.56 27.99
C LEU A 18 -10.17 -4.52 27.81
N ARG A 19 -8.89 -4.95 27.90
CA ARG A 19 -7.73 -4.07 27.98
C ARG A 19 -7.46 -3.27 26.71
N ASN A 20 -7.80 -3.80 25.57
CA ASN A 20 -7.51 -3.17 24.29
C ASN A 20 -8.46 -3.66 23.18
N TRP A 21 -8.41 -2.99 22.04
CA TRP A 21 -9.30 -3.27 20.91
C TRP A 21 -9.10 -4.65 20.28
N LYS A 22 -7.90 -5.22 20.37
CA LYS A 22 -7.65 -6.62 19.96
C LYS A 22 -8.42 -7.58 20.86
N ALA A 23 -8.41 -7.34 22.16
CA ALA A 23 -9.18 -8.15 23.10
C ALA A 23 -10.69 -8.03 22.87
N VAL A 24 -11.18 -6.85 22.45
CA VAL A 24 -12.58 -6.65 22.04
C VAL A 24 -12.91 -7.47 20.79
N ALA A 25 -12.03 -7.45 19.79
CA ALA A 25 -12.23 -8.23 18.57
C ALA A 25 -12.21 -9.74 18.85
N ASP A 26 -11.20 -10.22 19.59
CA ASP A 26 -11.10 -11.65 20.01
C ASP A 26 -12.32 -12.09 20.85
N PHE A 27 -12.84 -11.21 21.70
CA PHE A 27 -14.05 -11.46 22.48
C PHE A 27 -15.27 -11.57 21.59
N ALA A 28 -15.45 -10.64 20.66
CA ALA A 28 -16.59 -10.63 19.76
C ALA A 28 -16.63 -11.84 18.82
N GLU A 29 -15.46 -12.30 18.34
CA GLU A 29 -15.42 -13.47 17.44
C GLU A 29 -15.55 -14.81 18.16
N LYS A 30 -14.97 -14.93 19.35
CA LYS A 30 -14.82 -16.25 19.99
C LYS A 30 -15.70 -16.44 21.23
N THR A 31 -15.92 -15.37 21.99
CA THR A 31 -16.56 -15.49 23.31
C THR A 31 -18.01 -15.08 23.27
N LEU A 32 -18.33 -14.02 22.54
CA LEU A 32 -19.70 -13.51 22.48
C LEU A 32 -20.68 -14.50 21.83
N PRO A 33 -20.33 -15.22 20.73
CA PRO A 33 -21.19 -16.25 20.18
C PRO A 33 -21.41 -17.43 21.14
N ASP A 34 -20.32 -17.90 21.79
CA ASP A 34 -20.38 -18.96 22.79
C ASP A 34 -21.27 -18.59 23.98
N TRP A 35 -21.14 -17.36 24.50
CA TRP A 35 -22.03 -16.87 25.56
C TRP A 35 -23.48 -16.74 25.13
N GLY A 36 -23.72 -16.36 23.85
CA GLY A 36 -25.07 -16.26 23.29
C GLY A 36 -25.81 -17.58 23.26
N GLN A 37 -25.12 -18.72 23.22
CA GLN A 37 -25.71 -20.05 23.28
C GLN A 37 -26.15 -20.44 24.70
N HIS A 38 -25.45 -19.90 25.73
CA HIS A 38 -25.64 -20.30 27.12
C HIS A 38 -26.39 -19.25 27.96
N PHE A 39 -26.36 -17.97 27.52
CA PHE A 39 -26.90 -16.86 28.30
C PHE A 39 -27.72 -15.90 27.42
N ARG A 40 -28.79 -15.35 27.99
CA ARG A 40 -29.54 -14.25 27.37
C ARG A 40 -28.74 -12.96 27.52
N LEU A 41 -28.02 -12.55 26.47
CA LEU A 41 -27.15 -11.37 26.47
C LEU A 41 -27.97 -10.10 26.17
N ARG A 42 -27.73 -9.03 26.95
CA ARG A 42 -28.24 -7.69 26.67
C ARG A 42 -27.04 -6.75 26.43
N LEU A 43 -26.80 -6.43 25.17
CA LEU A 43 -25.76 -5.49 24.78
C LEU A 43 -26.31 -4.06 24.77
N LYS A 44 -25.50 -3.06 25.19
CA LYS A 44 -25.86 -1.63 25.20
C LYS A 44 -24.76 -0.79 24.55
N GLY A 45 -25.15 0.38 24.02
CA GLY A 45 -24.24 1.30 23.37
C GLY A 45 -23.51 0.66 22.17
N ASP A 46 -22.25 0.99 21.97
CA ASP A 46 -21.42 0.47 20.87
C ASP A 46 -21.29 -1.07 20.88
N ALA A 47 -21.53 -1.74 22.02
CA ALA A 47 -21.49 -3.19 22.08
C ALA A 47 -22.59 -3.85 21.23
N THR A 48 -23.71 -3.17 20.96
CA THR A 48 -24.76 -3.66 20.06
C THR A 48 -24.25 -3.90 18.64
N LEU A 49 -23.23 -3.16 18.23
CA LEU A 49 -22.59 -3.29 16.92
C LEU A 49 -21.82 -4.62 16.76
N LEU A 50 -21.48 -5.29 17.87
CA LEU A 50 -20.83 -6.61 17.83
C LEU A 50 -21.79 -7.72 17.33
N GLN A 51 -23.09 -7.52 17.48
CA GLN A 51 -24.10 -8.45 16.96
C GLN A 51 -24.29 -8.36 15.45
N LYS A 52 -23.92 -7.23 14.84
CA LYS A 52 -24.03 -7.02 13.39
C LYS A 52 -22.99 -7.80 12.60
N GLY A 53 -22.13 -8.54 13.28
CA GLY A 53 -21.08 -9.29 12.65
C GLY A 53 -19.90 -8.42 12.22
N ARG A 54 -19.06 -9.04 11.41
CA ARG A 54 -17.83 -8.47 10.88
C ARG A 54 -18.11 -7.78 9.55
N ARG A 55 -17.67 -6.53 9.41
CA ARG A 55 -17.74 -5.76 8.14
C ARG A 55 -16.36 -5.70 7.49
N GLU A 56 -16.31 -5.73 6.18
CA GLU A 56 -15.08 -5.67 5.43
C GLU A 56 -14.70 -4.23 5.10
N LEU A 57 -13.40 -3.95 5.19
CA LEU A 57 -12.79 -2.69 4.82
C LEU A 57 -12.07 -2.83 3.49
N THR A 58 -12.12 -1.80 2.68
CA THR A 58 -11.26 -1.62 1.53
C THR A 58 -10.12 -0.67 1.89
N TRP A 59 -8.90 -1.02 1.48
CA TRP A 59 -7.70 -0.22 1.66
C TRP A 59 -7.24 0.34 0.31
N GLU A 60 -6.94 1.63 0.29
CA GLU A 60 -6.51 2.35 -0.91
C GLU A 60 -5.26 3.16 -0.64
N ILE A 61 -4.44 3.34 -1.68
CA ILE A 61 -3.28 4.21 -1.70
C ILE A 61 -3.49 5.31 -2.73
N GLU A 62 -3.57 6.54 -2.28
CA GLU A 62 -3.54 7.71 -3.13
C GLU A 62 -2.09 8.15 -3.35
N ALA A 63 -1.66 8.24 -4.61
CA ALA A 63 -0.33 8.70 -4.99
C ALA A 63 -0.41 10.09 -5.60
N ARG A 64 0.33 11.05 -5.03
CA ARG A 64 0.38 12.44 -5.50
C ARG A 64 1.79 12.84 -5.90
N THR A 65 1.90 13.57 -6.98
CA THR A 65 3.16 14.16 -7.44
C THR A 65 3.79 15.04 -6.36
N ALA A 66 5.08 14.84 -6.10
CA ALA A 66 5.91 15.70 -5.27
C ALA A 66 7.03 16.33 -6.11
N LYS A 67 7.81 17.23 -5.51
CA LYS A 67 9.01 17.81 -6.12
C LYS A 67 10.08 16.74 -6.38
N ASP A 68 11.08 17.04 -7.21
CA ASP A 68 12.28 16.24 -7.45
C ASP A 68 12.00 14.79 -7.89
N ARG A 69 11.09 14.62 -8.87
CA ARG A 69 10.73 13.32 -9.43
C ARG A 69 10.23 12.31 -8.37
N ALA A 70 9.80 12.81 -7.21
CA ALA A 70 9.22 12.00 -6.15
C ALA A 70 7.68 11.99 -6.20
N MET A 71 7.09 11.13 -5.38
CA MET A 71 5.67 11.11 -5.06
C MET A 71 5.47 11.01 -3.55
N THR A 72 4.33 11.47 -3.08
CA THR A 72 3.84 11.24 -1.72
C THR A 72 2.69 10.23 -1.78
N LEU A 73 2.59 9.40 -0.77
CA LEU A 73 1.58 8.35 -0.67
C LEU A 73 0.72 8.58 0.56
N ARG A 74 -0.58 8.48 0.37
CA ARG A 74 -1.57 8.59 1.45
C ARG A 74 -2.41 7.33 1.47
N GLU A 75 -2.42 6.65 2.60
CA GLU A 75 -3.33 5.52 2.82
C GLU A 75 -4.70 6.00 3.29
N SER A 76 -5.75 5.38 2.81
CA SER A 76 -7.12 5.55 3.28
C SER A 76 -7.80 4.19 3.45
N PHE A 77 -8.81 4.16 4.32
CA PHE A 77 -9.63 2.99 4.54
C PHE A 77 -11.09 3.38 4.33
N HIS A 78 -11.80 2.54 3.62
CA HIS A 78 -13.21 2.74 3.28
C HIS A 78 -14.05 1.60 3.83
N LEU A 79 -15.23 1.94 4.31
CA LEU A 79 -16.23 1.02 4.79
C LEU A 79 -17.54 1.34 4.07
N ASP A 80 -17.99 0.46 3.18
CA ASP A 80 -19.19 0.67 2.36
C ASP A 80 -19.19 2.05 1.66
N ASN A 81 -18.10 2.40 0.97
CA ASN A 81 -17.88 3.69 0.30
C ASN A 81 -17.69 4.92 1.23
N LEU A 82 -17.73 4.74 2.54
CA LEU A 82 -17.45 5.80 3.50
C LEU A 82 -15.96 5.81 3.86
N MET A 83 -15.28 6.90 3.56
CA MET A 83 -13.90 7.09 3.98
C MET A 83 -13.82 7.28 5.50
N LEU A 84 -13.01 6.48 6.17
CA LEU A 84 -12.82 6.54 7.61
C LEU A 84 -11.93 7.73 8.00
N SER A 85 -12.18 8.28 9.18
CA SER A 85 -11.37 9.39 9.71
C SER A 85 -9.92 8.98 9.94
N ALA A 86 -9.00 9.95 9.97
CA ALA A 86 -7.58 9.70 10.22
C ALA A 86 -7.31 8.97 11.56
N ALA A 87 -8.14 9.19 12.59
CA ALA A 87 -8.02 8.50 13.87
C ALA A 87 -8.42 7.01 13.76
N GLN A 88 -9.50 6.73 13.04
CA GLN A 88 -9.97 5.37 12.76
C GLN A 88 -8.96 4.62 11.86
N SER A 89 -8.49 5.26 10.81
CA SER A 89 -7.46 4.71 9.89
C SER A 89 -6.18 4.33 10.63
N ARG A 90 -5.67 5.19 11.52
CA ARG A 90 -4.50 4.89 12.36
C ARG A 90 -4.72 3.68 13.27
N ARG A 91 -5.93 3.49 13.77
CA ARG A 91 -6.29 2.33 14.60
C ARG A 91 -6.23 1.03 13.78
N ILE A 92 -6.81 1.04 12.58
CA ILE A 92 -6.80 -0.10 11.66
C ILE A 92 -5.37 -0.43 11.24
N ALA A 93 -4.59 0.57 10.86
CA ALA A 93 -3.19 0.41 10.45
C ALA A 93 -2.28 -0.20 11.54
N ARG A 94 -2.66 -0.11 12.82
CA ARG A 94 -1.96 -0.73 13.95
C ARG A 94 -2.48 -2.12 14.31
N ALA A 95 -3.64 -2.51 13.80
CA ALA A 95 -4.22 -3.82 14.09
C ALA A 95 -3.45 -4.92 13.36
N ARG A 96 -2.88 -5.86 14.13
CA ARG A 96 -2.28 -7.07 13.57
C ARG A 96 -3.39 -8.01 13.10
N GLY A 97 -3.28 -8.53 11.87
CA GLY A 97 -4.30 -9.39 11.28
C GLY A 97 -5.54 -8.65 10.78
N GLY A 98 -5.48 -7.30 10.67
CA GLY A 98 -6.51 -6.48 10.05
C GLY A 98 -7.86 -6.40 10.78
N LEU A 99 -8.07 -7.15 11.86
CA LEU A 99 -9.32 -7.15 12.62
C LEU A 99 -9.24 -6.19 13.80
N THR A 100 -10.19 -5.27 13.91
CA THR A 100 -10.30 -4.35 15.05
C THR A 100 -11.72 -3.86 15.24
N PHE A 101 -11.99 -3.32 16.43
CA PHE A 101 -13.25 -2.62 16.69
C PHE A 101 -13.07 -1.13 16.43
N VAL A 102 -13.94 -0.56 15.60
CA VAL A 102 -14.00 0.87 15.30
C VAL A 102 -15.28 1.46 15.90
N PRO A 103 -15.20 2.45 16.81
CA PRO A 103 -16.37 3.10 17.39
C PRO A 103 -17.34 3.56 16.31
N LYS A 104 -18.64 3.44 16.55
CA LYS A 104 -19.75 3.73 15.64
C LYS A 104 -19.86 2.77 14.44
N HIS A 105 -18.80 2.04 14.07
CA HIS A 105 -18.80 1.12 12.91
C HIS A 105 -18.80 -0.36 13.31
N GLY A 106 -18.42 -0.70 14.54
CA GLY A 106 -18.39 -2.06 15.03
C GLY A 106 -17.11 -2.83 14.71
N LEU A 107 -17.22 -4.13 14.55
CA LEU A 107 -16.11 -5.01 14.23
C LEU A 107 -15.82 -4.93 12.73
N VAL A 108 -14.59 -4.49 12.40
CA VAL A 108 -14.16 -4.33 11.02
C VAL A 108 -12.89 -5.14 10.76
N ARG A 109 -12.79 -5.68 9.56
CA ARG A 109 -11.63 -6.41 9.09
C ARG A 109 -11.23 -5.91 7.72
N LEU A 110 -9.92 -5.80 7.47
CA LEU A 110 -9.42 -5.58 6.13
C LEU A 110 -9.80 -6.79 5.25
N ASN A 111 -10.22 -6.54 4.02
CA ASN A 111 -10.52 -7.58 3.06
C ASN A 111 -9.36 -8.60 2.99
N HIS A 112 -9.70 -9.89 3.01
CA HIS A 112 -8.71 -10.96 3.08
C HIS A 112 -7.69 -10.87 1.93
N ASP A 113 -8.17 -10.57 0.74
CA ASP A 113 -7.34 -10.51 -0.47
C ASP A 113 -6.33 -9.36 -0.44
N GLN A 114 -6.62 -8.30 0.33
CA GLN A 114 -5.71 -7.15 0.50
C GLN A 114 -4.69 -7.33 1.64
N MET A 115 -4.82 -8.37 2.46
CA MET A 115 -4.01 -8.53 3.67
C MET A 115 -2.51 -8.61 3.39
N ASP A 116 -2.09 -9.43 2.42
CA ASP A 116 -0.67 -9.62 2.09
C ASP A 116 -0.06 -8.33 1.54
N ASP A 117 -0.79 -7.64 0.68
CA ASP A 117 -0.37 -6.37 0.11
C ASP A 117 -0.32 -5.27 1.17
N PHE A 118 -1.27 -5.24 2.10
CA PHE A 118 -1.26 -4.30 3.22
C PHE A 118 -0.11 -4.58 4.20
N GLU A 119 0.20 -5.84 4.52
CA GLU A 119 1.34 -6.22 5.35
C GLU A 119 2.66 -5.84 4.68
N TRP A 120 2.78 -6.04 3.36
CA TRP A 120 3.93 -5.58 2.60
C TRP A 120 4.07 -4.05 2.67
N TRP A 121 3.00 -3.31 2.44
CA TRP A 121 2.97 -1.85 2.56
C TRP A 121 3.41 -1.41 3.95
N ARG A 122 2.84 -2.00 5.00
CA ARG A 122 3.15 -1.67 6.38
C ARG A 122 4.63 -1.83 6.74
N ARG A 123 5.31 -2.83 6.16
CA ARG A 123 6.75 -3.05 6.35
C ARG A 123 7.60 -2.04 5.59
N ASN A 124 7.14 -1.57 4.43
CA ASN A 124 7.93 -0.78 3.50
C ASN A 124 7.59 0.72 3.51
N ARG A 125 6.48 1.15 4.11
CA ARG A 125 5.96 2.53 4.03
C ARG A 125 6.84 3.62 4.66
N GLY A 126 7.97 3.31 5.25
CA GLY A 126 8.86 4.27 5.90
C GLY A 126 8.25 4.91 7.18
N LYS A 127 9.08 5.62 7.94
CA LYS A 127 8.64 6.31 9.15
C LYS A 127 8.25 7.75 8.79
N GLY A 128 6.95 8.03 8.72
CA GLY A 128 6.42 9.39 8.62
C GLY A 128 5.37 9.62 7.53
N ALA A 129 4.39 10.49 7.81
CA ALA A 129 3.28 10.81 6.90
C ALA A 129 3.71 11.59 5.64
N ARG A 130 4.98 11.98 5.54
CA ARG A 130 5.55 12.74 4.41
C ARG A 130 6.70 11.99 3.73
N ALA A 131 6.77 10.66 3.87
CA ALA A 131 7.78 9.88 3.17
C ALA A 131 7.69 10.16 1.67
N ARG A 132 8.81 10.56 1.08
CA ARG A 132 8.93 10.79 -0.38
C ARG A 132 9.37 9.48 -1.01
N TRP A 133 8.65 9.09 -2.04
CA TRP A 133 8.87 7.86 -2.75
C TRP A 133 9.33 8.15 -4.18
N PRO A 134 10.29 7.40 -4.73
CA PRO A 134 10.62 7.50 -6.15
C PRO A 134 9.39 7.12 -6.99
N ARG A 135 9.15 7.82 -8.10
CA ARG A 135 7.97 7.57 -8.95
C ARG A 135 7.92 6.14 -9.50
N TYR A 136 9.06 5.51 -9.75
CA TYR A 136 9.10 4.14 -10.26
C TYR A 136 8.45 3.13 -9.30
N MET A 137 8.40 3.42 -8.00
CA MET A 137 7.70 2.58 -7.03
C MET A 137 6.20 2.46 -7.31
N LEU A 138 5.62 3.37 -8.11
CA LEU A 138 4.23 3.28 -8.54
C LEU A 138 3.95 1.98 -9.30
N PHE A 139 4.91 1.48 -10.07
CA PHE A 139 4.78 0.20 -10.76
C PHE A 139 4.66 -0.98 -9.81
N SER A 140 5.34 -0.93 -8.66
CA SER A 140 5.21 -1.96 -7.61
C SER A 140 3.79 -2.04 -7.04
N PHE A 141 3.07 -0.90 -6.98
CA PHE A 141 1.67 -0.91 -6.56
C PHE A 141 0.75 -1.49 -7.62
N PHE A 142 0.95 -1.12 -8.89
CA PHE A 142 0.15 -1.66 -10.00
C PHE A 142 0.44 -3.13 -10.33
N ALA A 143 1.61 -3.64 -9.95
CA ALA A 143 1.94 -5.06 -10.08
C ALA A 143 1.25 -5.92 -9.01
N ARG A 144 0.71 -5.30 -7.96
CA ARG A 144 -0.01 -6.00 -6.90
C ARG A 144 -1.48 -6.10 -7.24
N LYS A 145 -2.03 -7.30 -7.09
CA LYS A 145 -3.39 -7.62 -7.54
C LYS A 145 -4.47 -6.85 -6.77
N TYR A 146 -4.25 -6.62 -5.48
CA TYR A 146 -5.29 -6.12 -4.60
C TYR A 146 -5.04 -4.70 -4.05
N VAL A 147 -3.94 -4.06 -4.48
CA VAL A 147 -3.69 -2.66 -4.13
C VAL A 147 -4.48 -1.75 -5.07
N GLN A 148 -5.44 -1.03 -4.52
CA GLN A 148 -6.09 0.05 -5.24
C GLN A 148 -5.20 1.29 -5.13
N ALA A 149 -4.45 1.58 -6.19
CA ALA A 149 -3.59 2.74 -6.27
C ALA A 149 -4.20 3.80 -7.20
N SER A 150 -4.49 4.97 -6.65
CA SER A 150 -5.07 6.11 -7.37
C SER A 150 -4.01 7.21 -7.57
N PRO A 151 -3.30 7.22 -8.72
CA PRO A 151 -2.34 8.26 -9.04
C PRO A 151 -3.05 9.55 -9.44
N ASP A 152 -2.47 10.71 -9.08
CA ASP A 152 -2.93 11.98 -9.64
C ASP A 152 -2.69 12.06 -11.16
N GLY A 153 -3.31 13.04 -11.83
CA GLY A 153 -3.25 13.17 -13.27
C GLY A 153 -1.82 13.27 -13.83
N ARG A 154 -0.88 13.85 -13.09
CA ARG A 154 0.52 13.96 -13.49
C ARG A 154 1.25 12.62 -13.41
N LEU A 155 1.02 11.85 -12.35
CA LEU A 155 1.59 10.50 -12.21
C LEU A 155 0.97 9.53 -13.21
N ALA A 156 -0.32 9.65 -13.52
CA ALA A 156 -1.00 8.85 -14.53
C ALA A 156 -0.41 9.12 -15.93
N ALA A 157 -0.20 10.39 -16.30
CA ALA A 157 0.43 10.78 -17.56
C ALA A 157 1.88 10.29 -17.63
N TRP A 158 2.65 10.46 -16.56
CA TRP A 158 4.02 9.94 -16.45
C TRP A 158 4.06 8.42 -16.63
N ARG A 159 3.19 7.66 -15.97
CA ARG A 159 3.10 6.21 -16.12
C ARG A 159 2.84 5.79 -17.58
N LYS A 160 1.92 6.49 -18.25
CA LYS A 160 1.65 6.27 -19.68
C LYS A 160 2.87 6.51 -20.55
N SER A 161 3.63 7.58 -20.28
CA SER A 161 4.88 7.91 -21.00
C SER A 161 5.93 6.83 -20.83
N VAL A 162 6.10 6.28 -19.61
CA VAL A 162 7.03 5.16 -19.36
C VAL A 162 6.59 3.91 -20.16
N GLY A 163 5.30 3.59 -20.16
CA GLY A 163 4.75 2.44 -20.88
C GLY A 163 4.94 2.53 -22.40
N SER A 164 4.70 3.71 -22.98
CA SER A 164 4.85 3.97 -24.42
C SER A 164 6.30 4.15 -24.89
N GLY A 165 7.24 4.30 -23.97
CA GLY A 165 8.63 4.61 -24.31
C GLY A 165 8.86 6.03 -24.85
N ASN A 166 7.87 6.89 -24.72
CA ASN A 166 7.93 8.28 -25.17
C ASN A 166 8.59 9.17 -24.11
N GLY A 167 9.91 9.00 -23.89
CA GLY A 167 10.77 10.05 -23.35
C GLY A 167 10.89 11.21 -24.34
N LYS A 168 11.49 12.32 -23.96
CA LYS A 168 11.81 13.40 -24.89
C LYS A 168 12.61 12.83 -26.06
N LYS A 169 12.06 12.89 -27.25
CA LYS A 169 12.74 12.46 -28.49
C LYS A 169 13.77 13.52 -28.89
N GLY A 170 14.92 13.54 -28.19
CA GLY A 170 16.11 14.16 -28.75
C GLY A 170 16.73 13.22 -29.78
N LYS A 171 17.24 13.73 -30.90
CA LYS A 171 18.09 12.94 -31.79
C LYS A 171 19.38 12.63 -31.02
N LEU A 172 19.49 11.38 -30.53
CA LEU A 172 20.72 10.93 -29.89
C LEU A 172 21.82 10.76 -30.96
N SER A 173 22.95 11.39 -30.77
CA SER A 173 24.14 11.16 -31.60
C SER A 173 24.81 9.87 -31.12
N LEU A 174 24.45 8.75 -31.72
CA LEU A 174 25.00 7.43 -31.39
C LEU A 174 26.06 7.01 -32.40
N PRO A 175 27.15 6.31 -31.96
CA PRO A 175 28.20 5.86 -32.82
C PRO A 175 27.71 5.09 -34.05
N ALA A 176 28.34 5.35 -35.22
CA ALA A 176 27.90 4.73 -36.48
C ALA A 176 28.04 3.22 -36.49
N PHE A 177 29.05 2.68 -35.79
CA PHE A 177 29.31 1.24 -35.73
C PHE A 177 28.25 0.43 -34.95
N MET A 178 27.39 1.10 -34.19
CA MET A 178 26.35 0.41 -33.43
C MET A 178 25.27 -0.15 -34.35
N ARG A 179 24.87 -1.41 -34.09
CA ARG A 179 23.78 -2.08 -34.80
C ARG A 179 22.43 -1.43 -34.50
N PRO A 180 21.43 -1.52 -35.38
CA PRO A 180 20.12 -0.89 -35.18
C PRO A 180 19.46 -1.23 -33.83
N TYR A 181 19.47 -2.50 -33.42
CA TYR A 181 18.88 -2.91 -32.15
C TYR A 181 19.61 -2.32 -30.93
N GLN A 182 20.96 -2.18 -30.99
CA GLN A 182 21.75 -1.55 -29.95
C GLN A 182 21.39 -0.06 -29.81
N LYS A 183 21.26 0.65 -30.92
CA LYS A 183 20.79 2.04 -30.95
C LYS A 183 19.38 2.16 -30.33
N GLN A 184 18.49 1.23 -30.65
CA GLN A 184 17.14 1.18 -30.08
C GLN A 184 17.18 0.93 -28.55
N GLY A 185 18.04 0.01 -28.09
CA GLY A 185 18.23 -0.27 -26.66
C GLY A 185 18.71 0.95 -25.90
N VAL A 186 19.75 1.65 -26.40
CA VAL A 186 20.27 2.89 -25.80
C VAL A 186 19.19 3.98 -25.77
N THR A 187 18.47 4.18 -26.88
CA THR A 187 17.36 5.15 -26.92
C THR A 187 16.28 4.85 -25.89
N ARG A 188 15.98 3.58 -25.67
CA ARG A 188 15.01 3.15 -24.66
C ARG A 188 15.51 3.42 -23.23
N LEU A 189 16.77 3.09 -22.96
CA LEU A 189 17.40 3.33 -21.65
C LEU A 189 17.49 4.82 -21.33
N ASP A 190 17.85 5.65 -22.32
CA ASP A 190 17.88 7.10 -22.17
C ASP A 190 16.49 7.68 -21.88
N ALA A 191 15.46 7.23 -22.59
CA ALA A 191 14.08 7.62 -22.33
C ALA A 191 13.63 7.24 -20.90
N LEU A 192 14.01 6.07 -20.40
CA LEU A 192 13.74 5.66 -19.03
C LEU A 192 14.48 6.54 -18.02
N HIS A 193 15.74 6.86 -18.28
CA HIS A 193 16.53 7.76 -17.44
C HIS A 193 15.91 9.16 -17.35
N GLU A 194 15.50 9.74 -18.47
CA GLU A 194 14.80 11.02 -18.53
C GLU A 194 13.51 11.02 -17.71
N LEU A 195 12.80 9.91 -17.71
CA LEU A 195 11.58 9.72 -16.92
C LEU A 195 11.85 9.44 -15.42
N GLY A 196 13.12 9.33 -15.01
CA GLY A 196 13.52 9.01 -13.64
C GLY A 196 13.28 7.54 -13.27
N CYS A 197 13.28 6.66 -14.25
CA CYS A 197 13.21 5.23 -14.10
C CYS A 197 14.58 4.58 -14.28
N HIS A 198 14.71 3.34 -13.76
CA HIS A 198 15.84 2.48 -14.05
C HIS A 198 15.49 1.53 -15.19
N GLY A 199 16.48 1.21 -16.03
CA GLY A 199 16.35 0.23 -17.10
C GLY A 199 17.15 -1.04 -16.77
N LEU A 200 16.67 -2.18 -17.27
CA LEU A 200 17.39 -3.45 -17.25
C LEU A 200 17.69 -3.86 -18.69
N LEU A 201 18.97 -4.05 -19.01
CA LEU A 201 19.42 -4.58 -20.30
C LEU A 201 19.67 -6.08 -20.16
N ALA A 202 18.70 -6.88 -20.55
CA ALA A 202 18.69 -8.33 -20.38
C ALA A 202 18.87 -9.09 -21.71
N ASP A 203 19.59 -8.51 -22.67
CA ASP A 203 19.92 -9.16 -23.94
C ASP A 203 20.77 -10.42 -23.71
N GLU A 204 20.80 -11.35 -24.67
CA GLU A 204 21.68 -12.53 -24.65
C GLU A 204 23.17 -12.15 -24.64
N MET A 205 24.00 -13.11 -24.23
CA MET A 205 25.46 -12.92 -24.26
C MET A 205 25.94 -12.67 -25.71
N GLY A 206 26.96 -11.81 -25.85
CA GLY A 206 27.52 -11.46 -27.16
C GLY A 206 26.79 -10.35 -27.92
N LEU A 207 25.59 -9.92 -27.53
CA LEU A 207 24.83 -8.86 -28.23
C LEU A 207 25.30 -7.43 -27.92
N GLY A 208 26.45 -7.27 -27.26
CA GLY A 208 27.09 -5.97 -27.07
C GLY A 208 26.41 -5.09 -26.00
N LYS A 209 25.97 -5.68 -24.89
CA LYS A 209 25.43 -4.93 -23.72
C LYS A 209 26.39 -3.88 -23.22
N THR A 210 27.69 -4.19 -23.15
CA THR A 210 28.72 -3.26 -22.74
C THR A 210 28.80 -2.03 -23.65
N VAL A 211 28.71 -2.23 -24.96
CA VAL A 211 28.69 -1.14 -25.94
C VAL A 211 27.49 -0.24 -25.73
N GLN A 212 26.31 -0.82 -25.50
CA GLN A 212 25.10 -0.05 -25.20
C GLN A 212 25.23 0.74 -23.91
N ALA A 213 25.77 0.13 -22.85
CA ALA A 213 26.00 0.82 -21.56
C ALA A 213 26.99 1.98 -21.70
N LEU A 214 28.11 1.79 -22.39
CA LEU A 214 29.10 2.85 -22.64
C LEU A 214 28.51 3.98 -23.47
N ALA A 215 27.74 3.67 -24.52
CA ALA A 215 27.06 4.68 -25.32
C ALA A 215 26.06 5.49 -24.50
N LEU A 216 25.33 4.85 -23.60
CA LEU A 216 24.42 5.55 -22.68
C LEU A 216 25.17 6.50 -21.75
N LEU A 217 26.30 6.09 -21.17
CA LEU A 217 27.11 6.92 -20.30
C LEU A 217 27.71 8.13 -21.06
N GLN A 218 28.06 7.96 -22.33
CA GLN A 218 28.58 9.02 -23.16
C GLN A 218 27.56 10.13 -23.46
N ILE A 219 26.28 9.75 -23.64
CA ILE A 219 25.20 10.71 -23.96
C ILE A 219 24.49 11.28 -22.73
N SER A 220 24.64 10.64 -21.58
CA SER A 220 24.06 11.07 -20.30
C SER A 220 25.16 11.70 -19.44
N PRO A 221 25.48 13.01 -19.60
CA PRO A 221 26.52 13.64 -18.81
C PRO A 221 26.15 13.54 -17.33
N SER A 222 27.09 13.08 -16.52
CA SER A 222 27.00 13.09 -15.05
C SER A 222 26.71 14.51 -14.58
N LYS A 223 25.59 14.70 -13.89
CA LYS A 223 25.30 15.92 -13.14
C LYS A 223 26.06 15.94 -11.84
#